data_2f50252f670a950a89994750d03e4a38
#
_entry.id   2f50252f670a950a89994750d03e4a38
#
_cell.length_a   1.000
_cell.length_b   1.000
_cell.length_c   1.000
_cell.angle_alpha   90.00
_cell.angle_beta   90.00
_cell.angle_gamma   90.00
#
_symmetry.space_group_name_H-M   'P 1'
#
loop_
_entity.id
_entity.type
_entity.pdbx_description
1 polymer ?
#
loop_
_entity_poly.entity_id
_entity_poly.type
_entity_poly.pdbx_seq_one_letter_code
_entity_poly.pdbx_strand_id
1 'polypeptide(L)'
;IKVSGEWDFNTERNNIGFAKEKADDLFHARQRLRTQVDIIASESLKGTVFFEVGDTNWGNSSEGGALGTDGKVVEVRYSYVDWVVPQTDLRVRMGLQPFSLPNFVAGDPIMGSDDSDGAGITLSYQFNDMAGMSLFWMRAENDNTTIDRGVGNAMDFVGLSVPLTGEGWQLNPWGMYGNLGKNSLNEVGENGESLIVGLLPYGQDGVSVVAKDSNNPAWWLGIGGELTTFDPLRLAFDF
;
A
#
# COMPACT_ATOMS: atom_id res chain seq x y z
N ILE A 1 17.68 4.23 -18.83
CA ILE A 1 17.03 4.90 -17.68
C ILE A 1 15.84 5.67 -18.21
N LYS A 2 14.68 5.52 -17.57
CA LYS A 2 13.48 6.30 -17.82
C LYS A 2 13.13 7.06 -16.53
N VAL A 3 12.78 8.35 -16.64
CA VAL A 3 12.32 9.17 -15.53
C VAL A 3 10.91 9.62 -15.84
N SER A 4 10.02 9.51 -14.88
CA SER A 4 8.65 10.00 -14.94
C SER A 4 8.23 10.53 -13.57
N GLY A 5 7.18 11.32 -13.51
CA GLY A 5 6.74 11.87 -12.24
C GLY A 5 5.55 12.79 -12.37
N GLU A 6 5.13 13.27 -11.23
CA GLU A 6 4.01 14.18 -11.05
C GLU A 6 4.41 15.29 -10.10
N TRP A 7 4.00 16.50 -10.41
CA TRP A 7 4.16 17.65 -9.55
C TRP A 7 2.78 18.23 -9.25
N ASP A 8 2.37 18.11 -7.99
CA ASP A 8 1.08 18.56 -7.52
C ASP A 8 1.23 19.88 -6.75
N PHE A 9 0.42 20.86 -7.11
CA PHE A 9 0.26 22.13 -6.42
C PHE A 9 -1.21 22.32 -6.09
N ASN A 10 -1.51 22.44 -4.82
CA ASN A 10 -2.86 22.67 -4.34
C ASN A 10 -2.95 23.98 -3.58
N THR A 11 -3.97 24.77 -3.89
CA THR A 11 -4.34 25.94 -3.10
C THR A 11 -5.83 25.88 -2.79
N GLU A 12 -6.16 26.01 -1.54
CA GLU A 12 -7.53 25.95 -1.05
C GLU A 12 -7.82 27.15 -0.15
N ARG A 13 -9.00 27.73 -0.33
CA ARG A 13 -9.58 28.66 0.61
C ARG A 13 -11.00 28.22 0.94
N ASN A 14 -11.28 28.00 2.19
CA ASN A 14 -12.60 27.67 2.65
C ASN A 14 -12.96 28.43 3.94
N ASN A 15 -14.26 28.68 4.12
CA ASN A 15 -14.83 29.23 5.34
C ASN A 15 -16.07 28.43 5.76
N ILE A 16 -16.13 27.17 5.40
CA ILE A 16 -17.27 26.28 5.61
C ILE A 16 -17.26 25.82 7.07
N GLY A 17 -18.01 26.52 7.92
CA GLY A 17 -18.30 26.06 9.27
C GLY A 17 -19.66 25.36 9.32
N PHE A 18 -19.68 24.06 9.61
CA PHE A 18 -20.92 23.33 9.89
C PHE A 18 -21.39 23.48 11.34
N ALA A 19 -20.58 24.06 12.20
CA ALA A 19 -20.91 24.36 13.59
C ALA A 19 -21.36 25.83 13.74
N LYS A 20 -22.11 26.12 14.82
CA LYS A 20 -22.62 27.46 15.14
C LYS A 20 -21.53 28.51 15.41
N GLU A 21 -20.30 28.10 15.56
CA GLU A 21 -19.16 28.99 15.73
C GLU A 21 -18.63 29.39 14.35
N LYS A 22 -18.35 30.67 14.18
CA LYS A 22 -17.80 31.22 12.95
C LYS A 22 -16.45 30.53 12.67
N ALA A 23 -16.38 29.71 11.62
CA ALA A 23 -15.13 29.16 11.17
C ALA A 23 -14.22 30.30 10.63
N ASP A 24 -12.97 30.29 11.03
CA ASP A 24 -11.99 31.20 10.47
C ASP A 24 -11.79 30.89 8.98
N ASP A 25 -11.51 31.91 8.17
CA ASP A 25 -11.11 31.74 6.80
C ASP A 25 -9.80 30.95 6.76
N LEU A 26 -9.84 29.72 6.25
CA LEU A 26 -8.68 28.89 6.08
C LEU A 26 -8.13 29.09 4.67
N PHE A 27 -6.88 29.55 4.58
CA PHE A 27 -6.09 29.48 3.36
C PHE A 27 -5.00 28.45 3.52
N HIS A 28 -4.94 27.55 2.58
CA HIS A 28 -3.97 26.47 2.54
C HIS A 28 -3.33 26.41 1.15
N ALA A 29 -2.01 26.28 1.11
CA ALA A 29 -1.27 26.05 -0.12
C ALA A 29 -0.19 25.00 0.16
N ARG A 30 -0.09 24.00 -0.71
CA ARG A 30 0.85 22.89 -0.58
C ARG A 30 1.40 22.46 -1.93
N GLN A 31 2.53 21.77 -1.88
CA GLN A 31 3.12 21.11 -3.04
C GLN A 31 3.64 19.72 -2.69
N ARG A 32 3.64 18.85 -3.69
CA ARG A 32 4.23 17.52 -3.64
C ARG A 32 4.87 17.18 -4.99
N LEU A 33 6.06 16.61 -4.96
CA LEU A 33 6.73 16.06 -6.14
C LEU A 33 6.89 14.55 -5.95
N ARG A 34 6.40 13.77 -6.89
CA ARG A 34 6.66 12.33 -6.99
C ARG A 34 7.49 12.06 -8.24
N THR A 35 8.58 11.32 -8.11
CA THR A 35 9.49 11.02 -9.22
C THR A 35 9.86 9.54 -9.22
N GLN A 36 9.59 8.86 -10.34
CA GLN A 36 9.98 7.48 -10.57
C GLN A 36 11.19 7.42 -11.51
N VAL A 37 12.17 6.63 -11.14
CA VAL A 37 13.36 6.31 -11.95
C VAL A 37 13.35 4.81 -12.23
N ASP A 38 13.20 4.44 -13.50
CA ASP A 38 13.32 3.07 -13.98
C ASP A 38 14.73 2.84 -14.56
N ILE A 39 15.44 1.89 -13.98
CA ILE A 39 16.77 1.46 -14.40
C ILE A 39 16.61 0.15 -15.18
N ILE A 40 16.62 0.25 -16.50
CA ILE A 40 16.42 -0.89 -17.40
C ILE A 40 17.78 -1.51 -17.68
N ALA A 41 18.03 -2.70 -17.13
CA ALA A 41 19.26 -3.45 -17.33
C ALA A 41 19.18 -4.36 -18.57
N SER A 42 17.99 -4.94 -18.84
CA SER A 42 17.70 -5.75 -20.02
C SER A 42 16.17 -5.75 -20.27
N GLU A 43 15.72 -6.44 -21.30
CA GLU A 43 14.28 -6.66 -21.55
C GLU A 43 13.59 -7.41 -20.40
N SER A 44 14.34 -8.25 -19.69
CA SER A 44 13.82 -9.08 -18.59
C SER A 44 14.13 -8.55 -17.20
N LEU A 45 14.95 -7.51 -17.03
CA LEU A 45 15.39 -7.02 -15.72
C LEU A 45 15.31 -5.50 -15.64
N LYS A 46 14.51 -5.02 -14.69
CA LYS A 46 14.29 -3.61 -14.40
C LYS A 46 14.34 -3.35 -12.89
N GLY A 47 15.05 -2.31 -12.48
CA GLY A 47 14.93 -1.73 -11.14
C GLY A 47 14.07 -0.47 -11.17
N THR A 48 13.27 -0.24 -10.14
CA THR A 48 12.47 0.96 -9.99
C THR A 48 12.75 1.58 -8.62
N VAL A 49 13.00 2.90 -8.60
CA VAL A 49 13.05 3.70 -7.38
C VAL A 49 12.06 4.84 -7.52
N PHE A 50 11.22 5.04 -6.52
CA PHE A 50 10.21 6.08 -6.48
C PHE A 50 10.44 6.99 -5.28
N PHE A 51 10.63 8.26 -5.57
CA PHE A 51 10.90 9.31 -4.59
C PHE A 51 9.65 10.16 -4.40
N GLU A 52 9.43 10.59 -3.16
CA GLU A 52 8.44 11.60 -2.83
C GLU A 52 9.09 12.74 -2.05
N VAL A 53 8.81 13.96 -2.44
CA VAL A 53 9.14 15.20 -1.72
C VAL A 53 7.83 15.94 -1.44
N GLY A 54 7.43 15.99 -0.21
CA GLY A 54 6.16 16.62 0.18
C GLY A 54 5.43 15.76 1.21
N ASP A 55 4.20 16.04 1.64
CA ASP A 55 3.49 17.32 1.34
C ASP A 55 4.18 18.49 2.05
N THR A 56 4.57 19.50 1.30
CA THR A 56 5.14 20.71 1.87
C THR A 56 4.07 21.80 1.92
N ASN A 57 3.61 22.15 3.10
CA ASN A 57 2.69 23.24 3.32
C ASN A 57 3.45 24.58 3.32
N TRP A 58 3.02 25.51 2.47
CA TRP A 58 3.65 26.81 2.34
C TRP A 58 3.44 27.63 3.62
N GLY A 59 4.52 28.20 4.13
CA GLY A 59 4.54 28.94 5.39
C GLY A 59 4.77 28.07 6.63
N ASN A 60 4.78 26.73 6.52
CA ASN A 60 5.07 25.84 7.63
C ASN A 60 6.59 25.59 7.75
N SER A 61 7.19 26.08 8.83
CA SER A 61 8.64 25.95 9.06
C SER A 61 9.06 24.52 9.38
N SER A 62 8.21 23.73 10.04
CA SER A 62 8.53 22.34 10.39
C SER A 62 8.55 21.41 9.17
N GLU A 63 7.93 21.81 8.07
CA GLU A 63 7.91 21.10 6.80
C GLU A 63 8.83 21.70 5.73
N GLY A 64 9.63 22.70 6.11
CA GLY A 64 10.52 23.40 5.19
C GLY A 64 9.82 24.35 4.20
N GLY A 65 8.55 24.66 4.42
CA GLY A 65 7.74 25.51 3.54
C GLY A 65 7.78 27.00 3.87
N ALA A 66 8.42 27.42 4.97
CA ALA A 66 8.52 28.82 5.36
C ALA A 66 9.76 29.50 4.79
N LEU A 67 9.73 30.86 4.76
CA LEU A 67 10.87 31.66 4.31
C LEU A 67 12.10 31.42 5.19
N GLY A 68 13.22 31.07 4.57
CA GLY A 68 14.49 30.84 5.25
C GLY A 68 14.62 29.49 5.94
N THR A 69 13.73 28.56 5.66
CA THR A 69 13.86 27.16 6.11
C THR A 69 14.39 26.26 4.99
N ASP A 70 15.10 25.18 5.37
CA ASP A 70 15.50 24.14 4.43
C ASP A 70 14.27 23.35 3.96
N GLY A 71 14.35 22.80 2.75
CA GLY A 71 13.30 21.95 2.19
C GLY A 71 13.10 20.63 2.95
N LYS A 72 12.03 19.94 2.61
CA LYS A 72 11.69 18.64 3.19
C LYS A 72 12.66 17.55 2.75
N VAL A 73 12.82 16.53 3.57
CA VAL A 73 13.60 15.32 3.25
C VAL A 73 12.95 14.60 2.07
N VAL A 74 13.77 14.02 1.21
CA VAL A 74 13.32 13.15 0.13
C VAL A 74 13.04 11.77 0.70
N GLU A 75 11.84 11.29 0.52
CA GLU A 75 11.40 9.96 0.95
C GLU A 75 11.50 8.97 -0.22
N VAL A 76 11.87 7.74 0.07
CA VAL A 76 11.85 6.65 -0.91
C VAL A 76 10.64 5.78 -0.62
N ARG A 77 9.61 5.87 -1.46
CA ARG A 77 8.39 5.09 -1.33
C ARG A 77 8.55 3.67 -1.87
N TYR A 78 9.15 3.54 -3.06
CA TYR A 78 9.40 2.23 -3.66
C TYR A 78 10.88 2.04 -3.97
N SER A 79 11.36 0.84 -3.79
CA SER A 79 12.68 0.41 -4.26
C SER A 79 12.62 -1.09 -4.51
N TYR A 80 12.42 -1.50 -5.76
CA TYR A 80 12.25 -2.90 -6.10
C TYR A 80 12.88 -3.25 -7.44
N VAL A 81 13.08 -4.55 -7.66
CA VAL A 81 13.51 -5.14 -8.91
C VAL A 81 12.38 -5.99 -9.48
N ASP A 82 12.10 -5.82 -10.76
CA ASP A 82 11.26 -6.69 -11.58
C ASP A 82 12.14 -7.56 -12.46
N TRP A 83 11.99 -8.87 -12.36
CA TRP A 83 12.64 -9.84 -13.22
C TRP A 83 11.60 -10.75 -13.88
N VAL A 84 11.57 -10.73 -15.21
CA VAL A 84 10.81 -11.69 -15.99
C VAL A 84 11.75 -12.87 -16.28
N VAL A 85 11.39 -14.05 -15.79
CA VAL A 85 12.21 -15.25 -15.98
C VAL A 85 12.26 -15.57 -17.48
N PRO A 86 13.46 -15.60 -18.09
CA PRO A 86 13.58 -15.80 -19.53
C PRO A 86 12.84 -17.04 -20.04
N GLN A 87 12.17 -16.92 -21.18
CA GLN A 87 11.37 -17.96 -21.83
C GLN A 87 10.14 -18.43 -21.02
N THR A 88 9.68 -17.62 -20.08
CA THR A 88 8.46 -17.87 -19.32
C THR A 88 7.66 -16.58 -19.15
N ASP A 89 6.40 -16.71 -18.73
CA ASP A 89 5.55 -15.57 -18.32
C ASP A 89 5.62 -15.31 -16.81
N LEU A 90 6.60 -15.91 -16.12
CA LEU A 90 6.82 -15.70 -14.70
C LEU A 90 7.55 -14.38 -14.45
N ARG A 91 6.91 -13.48 -13.71
CA ARG A 91 7.52 -12.26 -13.18
C ARG A 91 7.79 -12.42 -11.69
N VAL A 92 8.99 -12.05 -11.29
CA VAL A 92 9.42 -11.99 -9.89
C VAL A 92 9.69 -10.52 -9.55
N ARG A 93 8.97 -9.97 -8.59
CA ARG A 93 9.21 -8.63 -8.03
C ARG A 93 9.72 -8.77 -6.61
N MET A 94 10.80 -8.07 -6.26
CA MET A 94 11.42 -8.11 -4.94
C MET A 94 11.80 -6.71 -4.47
N GLY A 95 11.49 -6.39 -3.22
CA GLY A 95 11.84 -5.13 -2.58
C GLY A 95 10.65 -4.41 -1.97
N LEU A 96 10.84 -3.14 -1.64
CA LEU A 96 9.77 -2.25 -1.21
C LEU A 96 8.94 -1.87 -2.44
N GLN A 97 7.70 -2.29 -2.48
CA GLN A 97 6.85 -2.25 -3.68
C GLN A 97 5.44 -1.82 -3.34
N PRO A 98 4.71 -1.19 -4.28
CA PRO A 98 3.28 -0.95 -4.09
C PRO A 98 2.54 -2.28 -3.97
N PHE A 99 1.66 -2.36 -3.00
CA PHE A 99 0.90 -3.57 -2.70
C PHE A 99 -0.54 -3.22 -2.34
N SER A 100 -1.49 -3.92 -2.94
CA SER A 100 -2.90 -3.89 -2.55
C SER A 100 -3.56 -5.23 -2.82
N LEU A 101 -4.54 -5.59 -1.99
CA LEU A 101 -5.43 -6.70 -2.29
C LEU A 101 -6.43 -6.30 -3.38
N PRO A 102 -6.96 -7.28 -4.14
CA PRO A 102 -7.95 -6.99 -5.16
C PRO A 102 -9.18 -6.30 -4.58
N ASN A 103 -9.54 -5.15 -5.15
CA ASN A 103 -10.72 -4.40 -4.79
C ASN A 103 -11.31 -3.70 -6.03
N PHE A 104 -12.63 -3.54 -6.07
CA PHE A 104 -13.36 -2.96 -7.21
C PHE A 104 -14.30 -1.82 -6.80
N VAL A 105 -14.69 -1.77 -5.53
CA VAL A 105 -15.68 -0.80 -4.99
C VAL A 105 -15.12 -0.03 -3.79
N ALA A 106 -14.63 -0.74 -2.78
CA ALA A 106 -14.46 -0.20 -1.45
C ALA A 106 -13.03 0.27 -1.11
N GLY A 107 -12.08 0.14 -2.03
CA GLY A 107 -10.66 0.23 -1.69
C GLY A 107 -10.18 -1.00 -0.91
N ASP A 108 -8.89 -1.09 -0.61
CA ASP A 108 -8.34 -2.23 0.14
C ASP A 108 -8.68 -2.11 1.63
N PRO A 109 -9.60 -2.94 2.15
CA PRO A 109 -10.06 -2.84 3.54
C PRO A 109 -9.06 -3.39 4.55
N ILE A 110 -8.03 -4.10 4.09
CA ILE A 110 -7.07 -4.81 4.94
C ILE A 110 -5.74 -4.07 4.99
N MET A 111 -5.21 -3.67 3.84
CA MET A 111 -3.91 -3.03 3.74
C MET A 111 -3.98 -1.49 3.86
N GLY A 112 -5.18 -0.94 3.98
CA GLY A 112 -5.41 0.47 4.22
C GLY A 112 -5.51 1.33 2.97
N SER A 113 -4.75 2.41 2.90
CA SER A 113 -4.88 3.41 1.85
C SER A 113 -4.29 2.97 0.51
N ASP A 114 -4.66 3.68 -0.56
CA ASP A 114 -4.11 3.53 -1.93
C ASP A 114 -2.58 3.72 -2.00
N ASP A 115 -1.97 4.15 -0.92
CA ASP A 115 -0.53 4.39 -0.76
C ASP A 115 0.18 3.28 0.04
N SER A 116 -0.38 2.07 0.10
CA SER A 116 0.23 0.94 0.82
C SER A 116 1.47 0.42 0.08
N ASP A 117 2.60 0.50 0.78
CA ASP A 117 3.89 0.03 0.31
C ASP A 117 4.36 -1.13 1.19
N GLY A 118 4.77 -2.22 0.59
CA GLY A 118 5.19 -3.41 1.33
C GLY A 118 6.55 -3.94 0.89
N ALA A 119 7.38 -4.34 1.85
CA ALA A 119 8.62 -5.04 1.57
C ALA A 119 8.37 -6.55 1.44
N GLY A 120 8.71 -7.12 0.27
CA GLY A 120 8.43 -8.53 0.04
C GLY A 120 8.79 -9.03 -1.34
N ILE A 121 8.22 -10.17 -1.66
CA ILE A 121 8.39 -10.86 -2.95
C ILE A 121 7.01 -11.15 -3.52
N THR A 122 6.80 -10.78 -4.78
CA THR A 122 5.59 -11.12 -5.55
C THR A 122 5.99 -11.94 -6.77
N LEU A 123 5.33 -13.07 -6.95
CA LEU A 123 5.45 -13.96 -8.10
C LEU A 123 4.15 -13.87 -8.89
N SER A 124 4.22 -13.40 -10.13
CA SER A 124 3.05 -13.31 -11.00
C SER A 124 3.26 -14.16 -12.24
N TYR A 125 2.26 -14.94 -12.62
CA TYR A 125 2.27 -15.78 -13.80
C TYR A 125 0.97 -15.60 -14.58
N GLN A 126 1.12 -15.40 -15.89
CA GLN A 126 -0.03 -15.32 -16.80
C GLN A 126 -0.17 -16.67 -17.53
N PHE A 127 -1.29 -17.35 -17.33
CA PHE A 127 -1.56 -18.66 -17.98
C PHE A 127 -2.02 -18.47 -19.42
N ASN A 128 -2.85 -17.46 -19.66
CA ASN A 128 -3.41 -17.08 -20.95
C ASN A 128 -4.05 -15.67 -20.82
N ASP A 129 -4.68 -15.19 -21.88
CA ASP A 129 -5.30 -13.85 -21.90
C ASP A 129 -6.43 -13.68 -20.88
N MET A 130 -6.99 -14.78 -20.36
CA MET A 130 -8.14 -14.74 -19.45
C MET A 130 -7.78 -15.02 -18.00
N ALA A 131 -6.65 -15.65 -17.71
CA ALA A 131 -6.34 -16.12 -16.36
C ALA A 131 -4.88 -15.92 -16.00
N GLY A 132 -4.65 -15.40 -14.81
CA GLY A 132 -3.34 -15.26 -14.19
C GLY A 132 -3.34 -15.73 -12.74
N MET A 133 -2.19 -15.65 -12.10
CA MET A 133 -1.99 -15.95 -10.70
C MET A 133 -0.94 -15.00 -10.13
N SER A 134 -1.15 -14.52 -8.92
CA SER A 134 -0.15 -13.77 -8.17
C SER A 134 -0.03 -14.34 -6.76
N LEU A 135 1.16 -14.83 -6.43
CA LEU A 135 1.54 -15.29 -5.09
C LEU A 135 2.47 -14.24 -4.48
N PHE A 136 2.23 -13.85 -3.24
CA PHE A 136 3.07 -12.88 -2.56
C PHE A 136 3.45 -13.31 -1.15
N TRP A 137 4.61 -12.84 -0.71
CA TRP A 137 5.03 -12.76 0.67
C TRP A 137 5.44 -11.32 0.99
N MET A 138 4.87 -10.77 2.06
CA MET A 138 5.16 -9.42 2.55
C MET A 138 5.46 -9.46 4.02
N ARG A 139 6.50 -8.75 4.44
CA ARG A 139 6.77 -8.49 5.85
C ARG A 139 6.19 -7.14 6.21
N ALA A 140 5.11 -7.15 6.98
CA ALA A 140 4.43 -5.93 7.41
C ALA A 140 5.14 -5.27 8.59
N GLU A 141 5.65 -6.09 9.55
CA GLU A 141 6.35 -5.60 10.73
C GLU A 141 7.41 -6.59 11.18
N ASN A 142 8.53 -6.10 11.68
CA ASN A 142 9.59 -6.94 12.19
C ASN A 142 9.40 -7.22 13.68
N ASP A 143 10.12 -8.20 14.21
CA ASP A 143 10.30 -8.37 15.64
C ASP A 143 11.29 -7.32 16.16
N ASN A 144 10.76 -6.31 16.84
CA ASN A 144 11.52 -5.17 17.35
C ASN A 144 12.18 -5.42 18.71
N THR A 145 12.09 -6.63 19.23
CA THR A 145 12.82 -6.99 20.44
C THR A 145 14.26 -7.39 20.12
N THR A 146 15.21 -6.85 20.89
CA THR A 146 16.63 -7.20 20.76
C THR A 146 16.97 -8.57 21.35
N ILE A 147 16.06 -9.18 22.09
CA ILE A 147 16.35 -10.33 22.98
C ILE A 147 15.81 -11.64 22.40
N ASP A 148 14.73 -11.63 21.65
CA ASP A 148 14.05 -12.85 21.18
C ASP A 148 13.62 -12.73 19.72
N ARG A 149 14.59 -12.70 18.81
CA ARG A 149 14.37 -12.68 17.36
C ARG A 149 14.05 -14.09 16.84
N GLY A 150 13.00 -14.68 17.38
CA GLY A 150 12.55 -16.00 16.94
C GLY A 150 11.91 -15.99 15.56
N VAL A 151 12.03 -17.10 14.85
CA VAL A 151 11.27 -17.33 13.62
C VAL A 151 9.77 -17.26 13.93
N GLY A 152 9.03 -16.42 13.21
CA GLY A 152 7.60 -16.25 13.40
C GLY A 152 7.19 -15.15 14.40
N ASN A 153 8.13 -14.44 15.01
CA ASN A 153 7.80 -13.30 15.88
C ASN A 153 7.50 -12.00 15.10
N ALA A 154 7.86 -11.95 13.83
CA ALA A 154 7.53 -10.88 12.90
C ALA A 154 6.11 -11.04 12.36
N MET A 155 5.56 -9.97 11.77
CA MET A 155 4.30 -10.02 11.05
C MET A 155 4.59 -10.26 9.56
N ASP A 156 4.22 -11.42 9.10
CA ASP A 156 4.38 -11.85 7.72
C ASP A 156 3.02 -12.21 7.12
N PHE A 157 2.77 -11.75 5.89
CA PHE A 157 1.62 -12.13 5.08
C PHE A 157 2.05 -12.96 3.90
N VAL A 158 1.33 -14.03 3.64
CA VAL A 158 1.44 -14.86 2.42
C VAL A 158 0.07 -14.96 1.81
N GLY A 159 -0.06 -14.61 0.54
CA GLY A 159 -1.36 -14.65 -0.12
C GLY A 159 -1.28 -14.99 -1.59
N LEU A 160 -2.43 -15.32 -2.11
CA LEU A 160 -2.66 -15.70 -3.49
C LEU A 160 -3.85 -14.94 -4.03
N SER A 161 -3.73 -14.40 -5.24
CA SER A 161 -4.87 -13.91 -6.03
C SER A 161 -4.88 -14.56 -7.41
N VAL A 162 -6.08 -14.71 -7.97
CA VAL A 162 -6.29 -15.36 -9.27
C VAL A 162 -7.14 -14.43 -10.14
N PRO A 163 -6.53 -13.43 -10.80
CA PRO A 163 -7.27 -12.56 -11.70
C PRO A 163 -7.81 -13.36 -12.90
N LEU A 164 -9.10 -13.23 -13.12
CA LEU A 164 -9.84 -13.79 -14.25
C LEU A 164 -10.49 -12.64 -15.01
N THR A 165 -10.29 -12.60 -16.32
CA THR A 165 -10.83 -11.54 -17.17
C THR A 165 -11.47 -12.13 -18.43
N GLY A 166 -12.54 -11.51 -18.88
CA GLY A 166 -13.18 -11.84 -20.16
C GLY A 166 -13.76 -10.58 -20.77
N GLU A 167 -14.44 -10.73 -21.90
CA GLU A 167 -15.07 -9.59 -22.56
C GLU A 167 -16.17 -9.00 -21.67
N GLY A 168 -15.93 -7.79 -21.16
CA GLY A 168 -16.87 -7.06 -20.31
C GLY A 168 -17.04 -7.58 -18.88
N TRP A 169 -16.11 -8.39 -18.38
CA TRP A 169 -16.12 -8.83 -16.97
C TRP A 169 -14.73 -9.08 -16.42
N GLN A 170 -14.58 -8.88 -15.12
CA GLN A 170 -13.41 -9.26 -14.34
C GLN A 170 -13.86 -9.91 -13.03
N LEU A 171 -13.09 -10.88 -12.55
CA LEU A 171 -13.29 -11.55 -11.27
C LEU A 171 -11.92 -11.84 -10.65
N ASN A 172 -11.74 -11.55 -9.37
CA ASN A 172 -10.47 -11.78 -8.71
C ASN A 172 -10.67 -12.39 -7.31
N PRO A 173 -10.80 -13.71 -7.21
CA PRO A 173 -10.74 -14.39 -5.92
C PRO A 173 -9.32 -14.32 -5.34
N TRP A 174 -9.23 -14.17 -4.02
CA TRP A 174 -7.96 -14.12 -3.31
C TRP A 174 -8.07 -14.72 -1.92
N GLY A 175 -6.94 -15.13 -1.39
CA GLY A 175 -6.79 -15.57 -0.01
C GLY A 175 -5.46 -15.17 0.56
N MET A 176 -5.42 -14.89 1.86
CA MET A 176 -4.22 -14.49 2.57
C MET A 176 -4.15 -15.16 3.94
N TYR A 177 -2.96 -15.57 4.30
CA TYR A 177 -2.58 -15.97 5.65
C TYR A 177 -1.66 -14.92 6.24
N GLY A 178 -1.91 -14.52 7.49
CA GLY A 178 -1.05 -13.64 8.26
C GLY A 178 -0.55 -14.34 9.52
N ASN A 179 0.75 -14.29 9.75
CA ASN A 179 1.33 -14.57 11.06
C ASN A 179 1.49 -13.25 11.79
N LEU A 180 0.65 -12.98 12.78
CA LEU A 180 0.76 -11.80 13.64
C LEU A 180 1.73 -12.14 14.77
N GLY A 181 2.99 -11.83 14.58
CA GLY A 181 4.06 -12.17 15.51
C GLY A 181 3.88 -11.47 16.87
N LYS A 182 4.28 -12.14 17.94
CA LYS A 182 4.02 -11.71 19.33
C LYS A 182 4.57 -10.31 19.68
N ASN A 183 5.59 -9.83 18.98
CA ASN A 183 6.21 -8.52 19.26
C ASN A 183 5.88 -7.47 18.17
N SER A 184 5.23 -7.87 17.09
CA SER A 184 4.98 -7.01 15.93
C SER A 184 3.88 -5.96 16.16
N LEU A 185 3.04 -6.16 17.16
CA LEU A 185 1.95 -5.24 17.51
C LEU A 185 2.34 -4.23 18.61
N ASN A 186 3.58 -4.25 19.07
CA ASN A 186 4.05 -3.37 20.14
C ASN A 186 4.50 -2.00 19.65
N GLU A 187 4.68 -1.81 18.35
CA GLU A 187 5.03 -0.51 17.77
C GLU A 187 3.79 0.28 17.39
N VAL A 188 3.81 1.48 17.89
CA VAL A 188 2.87 2.53 17.53
C VAL A 188 3.63 3.39 16.53
N GLY A 189 3.10 3.63 15.34
CA GLY A 189 3.70 4.52 14.36
C GLY A 189 4.01 5.91 14.95
N GLU A 190 4.84 6.71 14.31
CA GLU A 190 5.29 8.02 14.81
C GLU A 190 4.14 8.95 15.25
N ASN A 191 2.92 8.72 14.77
CA ASN A 191 1.71 9.48 15.13
C ASN A 191 0.78 8.76 16.11
N GLY A 192 1.21 7.65 16.72
CA GLY A 192 0.36 6.90 17.65
C GLY A 192 -0.68 6.01 16.96
N GLU A 193 -0.65 5.89 15.65
CA GLU A 193 -1.54 5.05 14.88
C GLU A 193 -0.93 3.66 14.70
N SER A 194 -1.67 2.64 15.11
CA SER A 194 -1.34 1.27 14.74
C SER A 194 -1.61 1.10 13.24
N LEU A 195 -0.59 0.80 12.46
CA LEU A 195 -0.68 0.48 11.02
C LEU A 195 -1.67 -0.67 10.72
N ILE A 196 -2.21 -1.30 11.75
CA ILE A 196 -2.96 -2.56 11.66
C ILE A 196 -4.40 -2.44 12.18
N VAL A 197 -4.87 -1.22 12.50
CA VAL A 197 -6.25 -1.03 12.98
C VAL A 197 -7.30 -1.55 12.00
N GLY A 198 -7.01 -1.53 10.70
CA GLY A 198 -7.87 -2.12 9.66
C GLY A 198 -7.81 -3.64 9.55
N LEU A 199 -6.76 -4.29 10.06
CA LEU A 199 -6.54 -5.73 9.96
C LEU A 199 -7.26 -6.54 11.05
N LEU A 200 -7.64 -5.89 12.15
CA LEU A 200 -8.27 -6.56 13.28
C LEU A 200 -9.79 -6.38 13.20
N PRO A 201 -10.55 -7.45 12.97
CA PRO A 201 -11.99 -7.38 13.10
C PRO A 201 -12.34 -7.10 14.56
N TYR A 202 -12.91 -5.94 14.83
CA TYR A 202 -13.43 -5.50 16.14
C TYR A 202 -12.39 -5.09 17.21
N GLY A 203 -12.18 -3.82 17.33
CA GLY A 203 -11.59 -3.22 18.50
C GLY A 203 -11.22 -1.77 18.21
N GLN A 204 -12.10 -0.83 18.52
CA GLN A 204 -11.75 0.60 18.48
C GLN A 204 -10.64 0.97 19.47
N ASP A 205 -10.27 0.04 20.32
CA ASP A 205 -9.25 0.23 21.36
C ASP A 205 -7.97 -0.60 21.11
N GLY A 206 -7.76 -1.07 19.89
CA GLY A 206 -6.47 -1.56 19.32
C GLY A 206 -5.62 -2.58 20.11
N VAL A 207 -5.88 -2.78 21.39
CA VAL A 207 -4.93 -3.44 22.31
C VAL A 207 -5.45 -4.78 22.84
N SER A 208 -6.71 -5.11 22.66
CA SER A 208 -7.32 -6.20 23.42
C SER A 208 -7.46 -7.53 22.71
N VAL A 209 -7.16 -7.63 21.41
CA VAL A 209 -7.54 -8.81 20.62
C VAL A 209 -6.39 -9.75 20.30
N VAL A 210 -5.16 -9.29 20.37
CA VAL A 210 -3.98 -10.13 20.09
C VAL A 210 -3.18 -10.32 21.37
N ALA A 211 -2.97 -11.57 21.75
CA ALA A 211 -2.15 -11.91 22.89
C ALA A 211 -0.70 -11.48 22.60
N LYS A 212 -0.18 -10.53 23.38
CA LYS A 212 1.17 -9.96 23.22
C LYS A 212 2.31 -11.01 23.29
N ASP A 213 2.04 -12.14 23.94
CA ASP A 213 3.06 -13.15 24.24
C ASP A 213 2.97 -14.38 23.34
N SER A 214 2.16 -14.36 22.30
CA SER A 214 1.99 -15.49 21.38
C SER A 214 1.86 -15.05 19.93
N ASN A 215 2.27 -15.91 19.00
CA ASN A 215 2.00 -15.73 17.59
C ASN A 215 0.53 -16.05 17.31
N ASN A 216 -0.13 -15.22 16.51
CA ASN A 216 -1.54 -15.36 16.19
C ASN A 216 -1.70 -15.53 14.68
N PRO A 217 -2.16 -16.68 14.20
CA PRO A 217 -2.51 -16.87 12.81
C PRO A 217 -3.83 -16.17 12.48
N ALA A 218 -3.88 -15.52 11.33
CA ALA A 218 -5.10 -14.94 10.79
C ALA A 218 -5.28 -15.36 9.32
N TRP A 219 -6.53 -15.45 8.88
CA TRP A 219 -6.89 -15.84 7.51
C TRP A 219 -7.92 -14.87 6.96
N TRP A 220 -7.72 -14.49 5.71
CA TRP A 220 -8.65 -13.66 4.96
C TRP A 220 -8.94 -14.34 3.63
N LEU A 221 -10.17 -14.28 3.22
CA LEU A 221 -10.63 -14.75 1.90
C LEU A 221 -11.53 -13.66 1.33
N GLY A 222 -11.39 -13.40 0.05
CA GLY A 222 -12.22 -12.44 -0.62
C GLY A 222 -12.38 -12.74 -2.10
N ILE A 223 -13.34 -12.07 -2.68
CA ILE A 223 -13.61 -12.11 -4.11
C ILE A 223 -14.19 -10.76 -4.52
N GLY A 224 -13.55 -10.10 -5.47
CA GLY A 224 -14.06 -8.89 -6.09
C GLY A 224 -14.28 -9.09 -7.58
N GLY A 225 -15.12 -8.25 -8.16
CA GLY A 225 -15.36 -8.32 -9.59
C GLY A 225 -16.17 -7.16 -10.14
N GLU A 226 -16.19 -7.09 -11.47
CA GLU A 226 -16.99 -6.10 -12.18
C GLU A 226 -17.55 -6.64 -13.50
N LEU A 227 -18.66 -6.06 -13.90
CA LEU A 227 -19.33 -6.24 -15.19
C LEU A 227 -19.45 -4.88 -15.89
N THR A 228 -18.92 -4.80 -17.11
CA THR A 228 -18.97 -3.61 -17.98
C THR A 228 -19.68 -3.88 -19.31
N THR A 229 -20.32 -5.04 -19.44
CA THR A 229 -21.01 -5.48 -20.68
C THR A 229 -22.20 -4.58 -21.06
N PHE A 230 -22.74 -3.83 -20.10
CA PHE A 230 -23.98 -3.05 -20.29
C PHE A 230 -23.70 -1.54 -20.35
N ASP A 231 -22.78 -1.10 -21.23
CA ASP A 231 -22.44 0.32 -21.38
C ASP A 231 -23.70 1.22 -21.49
N PRO A 232 -23.79 2.31 -20.67
CA PRO A 232 -22.80 2.89 -19.77
C PRO A 232 -22.81 2.34 -18.33
N LEU A 233 -23.50 1.26 -18.05
CA LEU A 233 -23.63 0.69 -16.71
C LEU A 233 -22.41 -0.14 -16.35
N ARG A 234 -21.77 0.18 -15.22
CA ARG A 234 -20.74 -0.64 -14.56
C ARG A 234 -21.31 -1.19 -13.26
N LEU A 235 -21.30 -2.50 -13.12
CA LEU A 235 -21.63 -3.19 -11.87
C LEU A 235 -20.35 -3.73 -11.25
N ALA A 236 -20.06 -3.42 -10.00
CA ALA A 236 -18.90 -3.91 -9.30
C ALA A 236 -19.27 -4.35 -7.88
N PHE A 237 -18.51 -5.28 -7.34
CA PHE A 237 -18.70 -5.80 -5.99
C PHE A 237 -17.37 -6.23 -5.38
N ASP A 238 -17.30 -6.19 -4.06
CA ASP A 238 -16.27 -6.81 -3.23
C ASP A 238 -16.95 -7.57 -2.08
N PHE A 239 -16.41 -8.76 -1.79
CA PHE A 239 -16.89 -9.63 -0.72
C PHE A 239 -15.71 -10.26 0.02
#